data_ebdceee1917cd6374d91ccfca4cb8754
#
_entry.id   ebdceee1917cd6374d91ccfca4cb8754
#
_cell.length_a   1.000
_cell.length_b   1.000
_cell.length_c   1.000
_cell.angle_alpha   90.00
_cell.angle_beta   90.00
_cell.angle_gamma   90.00
#
_symmetry.space_group_name_H-M   'P 1'
#
loop_
_entity.id
_entity.type
_entity.pdbx_description
1 polymer ?
#
loop_
_entity_poly.entity_id
_entity_poly.type
_entity_poly.pdbx_seq_one_letter_code
_entity_poly.pdbx_strand_id
1 'polypeptide(L)'
;MKRLTATTALCVLFCTAFAAGKGPAGVPGYPDSLRSVWLYTEGIKQNAIARDTVRAREFFAEAIRNDSTFAPAYYEMAANGMYSTPDEAVDLARTAFRLDTANKWYHQFLGQALIYA
;
A
#
# COMPACT_ATOMS: atom_id res chain seq x y z
N MET A 1 18.42 33.50 24.88
CA MET A 1 18.76 32.74 23.67
C MET A 1 18.89 31.22 23.85
N LYS A 2 18.87 30.69 25.06
CA LYS A 2 19.00 29.23 25.29
C LYS A 2 17.66 28.46 25.37
N ARG A 3 16.51 29.07 25.14
CA ARG A 3 15.17 28.46 25.24
C ARG A 3 14.56 28.03 23.90
N LEU A 4 15.19 28.32 22.78
CA LEU A 4 14.67 27.97 21.42
C LEU A 4 15.17 26.61 20.90
N THR A 5 16.14 25.97 21.57
CA THR A 5 16.72 24.72 21.08
C THR A 5 15.98 23.46 21.50
N ALA A 6 15.16 23.54 22.55
CA ALA A 6 14.40 22.38 23.04
C ALA A 6 13.12 22.12 22.22
N THR A 7 12.51 23.16 21.68
CA THR A 7 11.25 23.05 20.93
C THR A 7 11.47 22.56 19.50
N THR A 8 12.59 22.93 18.89
CA THR A 8 12.96 22.46 17.56
C THR A 8 13.39 20.99 17.55
N ALA A 9 14.05 20.53 18.60
CA ALA A 9 14.43 19.11 18.73
C ALA A 9 13.21 18.20 18.91
N LEU A 10 12.17 18.65 19.58
CA LEU A 10 10.93 17.89 19.77
C LEU A 10 10.12 17.76 18.47
N CYS A 11 10.08 18.82 17.65
CA CYS A 11 9.42 18.78 16.35
C CYS A 11 10.14 17.88 15.34
N VAL A 12 11.47 17.84 15.36
CA VAL A 12 12.27 16.99 14.48
C VAL A 12 12.10 15.51 14.84
N LEU A 13 12.02 15.19 16.11
CA LEU A 13 11.76 13.81 16.57
C LEU A 13 10.35 13.33 16.21
N PHE A 14 9.38 14.22 16.21
CA PHE A 14 8.00 13.87 15.81
C PHE A 14 7.86 13.69 14.29
N CYS A 15 8.57 14.51 13.49
CA CYS A 15 8.58 14.38 12.03
C CYS A 15 9.31 13.12 11.55
N THR A 16 10.39 12.69 12.21
CA THR A 16 11.13 11.49 11.82
C THR A 16 10.37 10.19 12.12
N ALA A 17 9.56 10.17 13.18
CA ALA A 17 8.69 9.03 13.49
C ALA A 17 7.54 8.88 12.46
N PHE A 18 7.08 9.98 11.87
CA PHE A 18 6.01 9.98 10.87
C PHE A 18 6.52 9.64 9.46
N ALA A 19 7.80 9.95 9.16
CA ALA A 19 8.40 9.68 7.86
C ALA A 19 8.81 8.20 7.65
N ALA A 20 8.83 7.40 8.72
CA ALA A 20 9.30 6.01 8.64
C ALA A 20 8.27 5.01 8.10
N GLY A 21 7.06 5.43 7.69
CA GLY A 21 6.05 4.57 7.05
C GLY A 21 5.65 3.33 7.85
N LYS A 22 6.19 3.22 9.06
CA LYS A 22 5.76 2.18 10.00
C LYS A 22 4.43 2.63 10.52
N GLY A 23 3.38 1.84 10.29
CA GLY A 23 2.09 2.02 10.90
C GLY A 23 2.23 2.50 12.34
N PRO A 24 1.21 2.80 13.12
CA PRO A 24 1.41 3.31 14.47
C PRO A 24 2.34 2.36 15.24
N ALA A 25 3.62 2.44 14.87
CA ALA A 25 4.71 1.74 15.51
C ALA A 25 4.71 2.25 16.93
N GLY A 26 4.24 1.44 17.83
CA GLY A 26 4.18 1.80 19.22
C GLY A 26 2.75 1.95 19.78
N VAL A 27 1.70 1.61 19.04
CA VAL A 27 0.43 1.29 19.71
C VAL A 27 0.60 -0.13 20.28
N PRO A 28 0.82 -0.26 21.60
CA PRO A 28 0.93 -1.58 22.21
C PRO A 28 -0.33 -2.38 21.88
N GLY A 29 -0.17 -3.55 21.28
CA GLY A 29 -1.28 -4.42 20.96
C GLY A 29 -1.93 -4.26 19.58
N TYR A 30 -1.33 -3.48 18.64
CA TYR A 30 -1.79 -3.50 17.26
C TYR A 30 -1.33 -4.83 16.61
N PRO A 31 -2.24 -5.74 16.30
CA PRO A 31 -1.87 -7.06 15.80
C PRO A 31 -1.25 -6.93 14.40
N ASP A 32 -0.18 -7.69 14.15
CA ASP A 32 0.48 -7.74 12.84
C ASP A 32 -0.48 -8.11 11.70
N SER A 33 -1.53 -8.87 12.01
CA SER A 33 -2.60 -9.22 11.07
C SER A 33 -3.36 -8.01 10.52
N LEU A 34 -3.47 -6.92 11.27
CA LEU A 34 -4.12 -5.68 10.84
C LEU A 34 -3.18 -4.69 10.16
N ARG A 35 -1.86 -4.95 10.22
CA ARG A 35 -0.87 -4.05 9.65
C ARG A 35 -1.01 -3.94 8.12
N SER A 36 -1.25 -5.05 7.42
CA SER A 36 -1.48 -5.05 5.98
C SER A 36 -2.74 -4.26 5.61
N VAL A 37 -3.80 -4.38 6.40
CA VAL A 37 -5.03 -3.59 6.22
C VAL A 37 -4.76 -2.10 6.40
N TRP A 38 -3.99 -1.71 7.41
CA TRP A 38 -3.62 -0.31 7.63
C TRP A 38 -2.78 0.24 6.48
N LEU A 39 -1.73 -0.48 6.07
CA LEU A 39 -0.86 -0.11 4.94
C LEU A 39 -1.67 0.02 3.65
N TYR A 40 -2.56 -0.91 3.38
CA TYR A 40 -3.47 -0.86 2.25
C TYR A 40 -4.35 0.39 2.29
N THR A 41 -4.93 0.71 3.45
CA THR A 41 -5.77 1.91 3.63
C THR A 41 -4.98 3.20 3.39
N GLU A 42 -3.73 3.29 3.86
CA GLU A 42 -2.86 4.43 3.58
C GLU A 42 -2.54 4.53 2.07
N GLY A 43 -2.29 3.40 1.41
CA GLY A 43 -2.12 3.35 -0.05
C GLY A 43 -3.35 3.88 -0.79
N ILE A 44 -4.54 3.47 -0.41
CA ILE A 44 -5.80 3.99 -0.99
C ILE A 44 -5.93 5.50 -0.80
N LYS A 45 -5.60 6.02 0.38
CA LYS A 45 -5.61 7.48 0.62
C LYS A 45 -4.64 8.23 -0.28
N GLN A 46 -3.43 7.70 -0.47
CA GLN A 46 -2.44 8.32 -1.38
C GLN A 46 -2.95 8.31 -2.81
N ASN A 47 -3.55 7.22 -3.24
CA ASN A 47 -4.08 7.09 -4.59
C ASN A 47 -5.30 7.98 -4.85
N ALA A 48 -6.29 7.94 -3.97
CA ALA A 48 -7.59 8.58 -4.15
C ALA A 48 -7.61 10.07 -3.76
N ILE A 49 -6.89 10.45 -2.73
CA ILE A 49 -6.93 11.80 -2.15
C ILE A 49 -5.72 12.62 -2.61
N ALA A 50 -4.51 12.12 -2.37
CA ALA A 50 -3.27 12.82 -2.72
C ALA A 50 -2.94 12.70 -4.22
N ARG A 51 -3.54 11.75 -4.94
CA ARG A 51 -3.25 11.41 -6.34
C ARG A 51 -1.77 11.07 -6.58
N ASP A 52 -1.12 10.52 -5.56
CA ASP A 52 0.26 10.06 -5.59
C ASP A 52 0.30 8.54 -5.76
N THR A 53 0.30 8.11 -7.02
CA THR A 53 0.30 6.68 -7.37
C THR A 53 1.62 5.99 -7.03
N VAL A 54 2.74 6.72 -7.04
CA VAL A 54 4.05 6.20 -6.66
C VAL A 54 4.09 5.85 -5.18
N ARG A 55 3.66 6.79 -4.33
CA ARG A 55 3.59 6.57 -2.89
C ARG A 55 2.53 5.52 -2.51
N ALA A 56 1.40 5.51 -3.19
CA ALA A 56 0.40 4.47 -3.04
C ALA A 56 0.98 3.07 -3.29
N ARG A 57 1.74 2.92 -4.37
CA ARG A 57 2.41 1.67 -4.73
C ARG A 57 3.39 1.21 -3.64
N GLU A 58 4.14 2.12 -3.03
CA GLU A 58 5.03 1.81 -1.91
C GLU A 58 4.25 1.21 -0.73
N PHE A 59 3.12 1.79 -0.37
CA PHE A 59 2.26 1.27 0.70
C PHE A 59 1.69 -0.11 0.38
N PHE A 60 1.23 -0.34 -0.86
CA PHE A 60 0.73 -1.65 -1.27
C PHE A 60 1.86 -2.70 -1.26
N ALA A 61 3.05 -2.35 -1.71
CA ALA A 61 4.21 -3.23 -1.64
C ALA A 61 4.58 -3.59 -0.20
N GLU A 62 4.51 -2.63 0.74
CA GLU A 62 4.71 -2.88 2.17
C GLU A 62 3.63 -3.82 2.73
N ALA A 63 2.37 -3.65 2.33
CA ALA A 63 1.27 -4.53 2.74
C ALA A 63 1.54 -5.98 2.31
N ILE A 64 2.02 -6.19 1.08
CA ILE A 64 2.41 -7.49 0.55
C ILE A 64 3.60 -8.08 1.29
N ARG A 65 4.61 -7.27 1.62
CA ARG A 65 5.77 -7.72 2.43
C ARG A 65 5.35 -8.18 3.82
N ASN A 66 4.37 -7.52 4.41
CA ASN A 66 3.84 -7.90 5.72
C ASN A 66 2.96 -9.17 5.64
N ASP A 67 2.14 -9.27 4.59
CA ASP A 67 1.28 -10.43 4.33
C ASP A 67 1.20 -10.69 2.82
N SER A 68 1.96 -11.68 2.35
CA SER A 68 2.03 -12.07 0.94
C SER A 68 0.73 -12.69 0.40
N THR A 69 -0.25 -12.97 1.26
CA THR A 69 -1.58 -13.48 0.90
C THR A 69 -2.65 -12.39 0.83
N PHE A 70 -2.26 -11.12 1.02
CA PHE A 70 -3.19 -10.00 1.05
C PHE A 70 -3.59 -9.58 -0.38
N ALA A 71 -4.58 -10.26 -0.95
CA ALA A 71 -5.03 -10.09 -2.33
C ALA A 71 -5.39 -8.65 -2.73
N PRO A 72 -6.02 -7.81 -1.88
CA PRO A 72 -6.39 -6.45 -2.27
C PRO A 72 -5.20 -5.57 -2.69
N ALA A 73 -4.03 -5.75 -2.06
CA ALA A 73 -2.84 -4.97 -2.43
C ALA A 73 -2.31 -5.32 -3.82
N TYR A 74 -2.34 -6.59 -4.20
CA TYR A 74 -1.99 -7.02 -5.57
C TYR A 74 -2.93 -6.44 -6.61
N TYR A 75 -4.23 -6.42 -6.32
CA TYR A 75 -5.24 -5.82 -7.20
C TYR A 75 -4.99 -4.33 -7.44
N GLU A 76 -4.75 -3.56 -6.39
CA GLU A 76 -4.51 -2.12 -6.50
C GLU A 76 -3.19 -1.80 -7.24
N MET A 77 -2.14 -2.59 -6.99
CA MET A 77 -0.88 -2.44 -7.74
C MET A 77 -1.08 -2.74 -9.22
N ALA A 78 -1.85 -3.78 -9.55
CA ALA A 78 -2.19 -4.12 -10.93
C ALA A 78 -3.01 -3.00 -11.60
N ALA A 79 -3.99 -2.45 -10.89
CA ALA A 79 -4.83 -1.37 -11.39
C ALA A 79 -4.01 -0.10 -11.70
N ASN A 80 -3.08 0.26 -10.81
CA ASN A 80 -2.17 1.40 -11.01
C ASN A 80 -1.22 1.19 -12.19
N GLY A 81 -0.79 -0.04 -12.45
CA GLY A 81 0.16 -0.39 -13.49
C GLY A 81 -0.45 -0.74 -14.85
N MET A 82 -1.76 -0.86 -14.96
CA MET A 82 -2.44 -1.42 -16.14
C MET A 82 -2.01 -0.77 -17.47
N TYR A 83 -1.79 0.53 -17.47
CA TYR A 83 -1.42 1.27 -18.69
C TYR A 83 0.07 1.52 -18.86
N SER A 84 0.83 1.53 -17.78
CA SER A 84 2.28 1.83 -17.78
C SER A 84 3.16 0.60 -17.80
N THR A 85 2.74 -0.46 -17.12
CA THR A 85 3.45 -1.73 -17.00
C THR A 85 2.47 -2.90 -17.15
N PRO A 86 1.88 -3.11 -18.36
CA PRO A 86 0.78 -4.04 -18.55
C PRO A 86 1.15 -5.50 -18.24
N ASP A 87 2.37 -5.93 -18.55
CA ASP A 87 2.81 -7.30 -18.26
C ASP A 87 2.89 -7.57 -16.76
N GLU A 88 3.43 -6.62 -15.99
CA GLU A 88 3.45 -6.69 -14.53
C GLU A 88 2.03 -6.66 -13.96
N ALA A 89 1.15 -5.83 -14.53
CA ALA A 89 -0.24 -5.74 -14.12
C ALA A 89 -0.99 -7.08 -14.28
N VAL A 90 -0.71 -7.81 -15.36
CA VAL A 90 -1.26 -9.16 -15.57
C VAL A 90 -0.79 -10.14 -14.48
N ASP A 91 0.49 -10.12 -14.16
CA ASP A 91 1.06 -11.01 -13.14
C ASP A 91 0.48 -10.72 -11.76
N LEU A 92 0.36 -9.45 -11.40
CA LEU A 92 -0.26 -9.01 -10.14
C LEU A 92 -1.76 -9.36 -10.08
N ALA A 93 -2.50 -9.12 -11.18
CA ALA A 93 -3.92 -9.46 -11.27
C ALA A 93 -4.14 -10.97 -11.16
N ARG A 94 -3.28 -11.77 -11.78
CA ARG A 94 -3.30 -13.23 -11.68
C ARG A 94 -3.04 -13.72 -10.27
N THR A 95 -2.12 -13.07 -9.56
CA THR A 95 -1.84 -13.37 -8.15
C THR A 95 -3.05 -13.06 -7.27
N ALA A 96 -3.67 -11.88 -7.43
CA ALA A 96 -4.88 -11.52 -6.70
C ALA A 96 -6.00 -12.54 -6.92
N PHE A 97 -6.22 -12.94 -8.16
CA PHE A 97 -7.23 -13.96 -8.51
C PHE A 97 -6.93 -15.33 -7.88
N ARG A 98 -5.67 -15.77 -7.86
CA ARG A 98 -5.27 -17.04 -7.24
C ARG A 98 -5.48 -17.04 -5.72
N LEU A 99 -5.28 -15.90 -5.08
CA LEU A 99 -5.44 -15.75 -3.63
C LEU A 99 -6.91 -15.72 -3.20
N ASP A 100 -7.79 -15.23 -4.07
CA ASP A 100 -9.23 -15.18 -3.83
C ASP A 100 -10.00 -15.48 -5.12
N THR A 101 -10.13 -16.77 -5.44
CA THR A 101 -10.78 -17.25 -6.66
C THR A 101 -12.30 -17.03 -6.67
N ALA A 102 -12.92 -16.83 -5.51
CA ALA A 102 -14.35 -16.56 -5.38
C ALA A 102 -14.70 -15.10 -5.72
N ASN A 103 -13.71 -14.22 -5.77
CA ASN A 103 -13.91 -12.80 -6.04
C ASN A 103 -14.04 -12.55 -7.54
N LYS A 104 -15.28 -12.37 -7.99
CA LYS A 104 -15.59 -12.11 -9.40
C LYS A 104 -14.94 -10.84 -9.97
N TRP A 105 -14.65 -9.85 -9.12
CA TRP A 105 -13.99 -8.62 -9.53
C TRP A 105 -12.54 -8.87 -9.93
N TYR A 106 -11.83 -9.75 -9.22
CA TYR A 106 -10.46 -10.12 -9.57
C TYR A 106 -10.41 -10.92 -10.87
N HIS A 107 -11.38 -11.80 -11.10
CA HIS A 107 -11.51 -12.51 -12.35
C HIS A 107 -11.77 -11.58 -13.53
N GLN A 108 -12.72 -10.68 -13.40
CA GLN A 108 -13.04 -9.68 -14.43
C GLN A 108 -11.85 -8.76 -14.72
N PHE A 109 -11.18 -8.28 -13.67
CA PHE A 109 -10.02 -7.41 -13.79
C PHE A 109 -8.85 -8.10 -14.50
N LEU A 110 -8.59 -9.38 -14.21
CA LEU A 110 -7.57 -10.17 -14.91
C LEU A 110 -7.87 -10.24 -16.42
N GLY A 111 -9.14 -10.43 -16.78
CA GLY A 111 -9.56 -10.40 -18.19
C GLY A 111 -9.27 -9.05 -18.84
N GLN A 112 -9.54 -7.94 -18.17
CA GLN A 112 -9.24 -6.60 -18.67
C GLN A 112 -7.71 -6.38 -18.80
N ALA A 113 -6.91 -6.77 -17.80
CA ALA A 113 -5.46 -6.63 -17.85
C ALA A 113 -4.86 -7.40 -19.03
N LEU A 114 -5.37 -8.59 -19.35
CA LEU A 114 -4.93 -9.38 -20.50
C LEU A 114 -5.24 -8.72 -21.85
N ILE A 115 -6.30 -7.90 -21.94
CA ILE A 115 -6.62 -7.17 -23.17
C ILE A 115 -5.61 -6.04 -23.42
N TYR A 116 -5.08 -5.42 -22.37
CA TYR A 116 -4.10 -4.33 -22.46
C TYR A 116 -2.64 -4.80 -22.57
N ALA A 117 -2.39 -6.04 -22.28
CA ALA A 117 -1.03 -6.61 -22.36
C ALA A 117 -0.66 -7.05 -23.85
#